data_b61d5743bd7e0386cf59fb9bfbcf1498
#
_entry.id   b61d5743bd7e0386cf59fb9bfbcf1498
#
_cell.length_a   1.000
_cell.length_b   1.000
_cell.length_c   1.000
_cell.angle_alpha   90.00
_cell.angle_beta   90.00
_cell.angle_gamma   90.00
#
_symmetry.space_group_name_H-M   'P 1'
#
loop_
_entity.id
_entity.type
_entity.pdbx_description
1 polymer ?
#
loop_
_entity_poly.entity_id
_entity_poly.type
_entity_poly.pdbx_seq_one_letter_code
_entity_poly.pdbx_strand_id
1 'polypeptide(L)'
;MAEHPAAELTFTLAQRSIAGVKPDNEDAIGIRIPKSTLLSNKGAVAVIADGVSAAEAGKEASETCVHNFLNDYYSTPDSWGVKKSTSQVLTALNRWLFSQGRQYSDVKKGYVSTFSAIIFKSQTAHIFHVGDSRIYRLRNGDLEQVTRDHTTYINNEQSYLSRAMGLDVKLDMDYRLLDLESGDIFFLSTDGIHDFIKDTHIRQTLRGLSTEKDENKFEAACDSLIEMALDNNSGDNLSCQILRIDNLPNQSKGDASRKLSELPFPPDLSKGVVLDGFRVVKKLHDSNRSQIYLVVDIETDKRYCMKTPSVNFDDDLAYIDRFIMESWIGSRINNPHVVKVVAANKRKTCLYYLTEYVDGLTLEQWIKENPKPAIQDVVYLVQQMVKGLTSLHRRETLHQDIKPANIMIDKNGEVKIIDFGSCYIKSISEITTPFERDGNLGTASYSAPEVVLAARSTVQSEVFSLAVIVYEMLTGTQPFGGKLNECRTSKAYLNTKYIPCFEQNPLVPIWMDGAVKKGLRFKPERRYDEVAEFLHELQHPNPKYKREHHAVLMDKNPVLFWQVTSGVLFFALCASLFY
;
A
#
# COMPACT_ATOMS: atom_id res chain seq x y z
N MET A 1 19.66 5.63 28.18
CA MET A 1 19.16 6.87 27.60
C MET A 1 17.67 6.87 27.87
N ALA A 2 17.17 7.83 28.66
CA ALA A 2 15.74 7.93 28.93
C ALA A 2 15.02 8.26 27.60
N GLU A 3 14.10 7.43 27.19
CA GLU A 3 13.19 7.73 26.08
C GLU A 3 12.37 8.96 26.52
N HIS A 4 12.56 10.08 25.84
CA HIS A 4 11.63 11.18 25.97
C HIS A 4 10.24 10.66 25.51
N PRO A 5 9.18 10.88 26.30
CA PRO A 5 7.83 10.51 25.86
C PRO A 5 7.57 11.17 24.49
N ALA A 6 7.12 10.38 23.54
CA ALA A 6 6.76 10.90 22.22
C ALA A 6 5.72 12.03 22.41
N ALA A 7 5.97 13.19 21.81
CA ALA A 7 5.02 14.29 21.87
C ALA A 7 3.67 13.79 21.32
N GLU A 8 2.60 14.01 22.07
CA GLU A 8 1.24 13.67 21.64
C GLU A 8 0.58 14.88 20.97
N LEU A 9 -0.39 14.62 20.12
CA LEU A 9 -1.24 15.66 19.52
C LEU A 9 -2.14 16.24 20.62
N THR A 10 -1.96 17.53 20.89
CA THR A 10 -2.75 18.22 21.94
C THR A 10 -3.38 19.50 21.40
N PHE A 11 -4.50 19.88 22.01
CA PHE A 11 -5.32 20.98 21.56
C PHE A 11 -5.73 21.86 22.76
N THR A 12 -5.88 23.17 22.52
CA THR A 12 -6.73 24.07 23.30
C THR A 12 -7.96 24.37 22.45
N LEU A 13 -9.17 24.23 23.00
CA LEU A 13 -10.40 24.32 22.23
C LEU A 13 -11.57 24.92 23.04
N ALA A 14 -12.52 25.45 22.27
CA ALA A 14 -13.85 25.80 22.80
C ALA A 14 -14.91 25.59 21.71
N GLN A 15 -16.16 25.44 22.13
CA GLN A 15 -17.30 25.36 21.22
C GLN A 15 -18.55 25.98 21.89
N ARG A 16 -19.40 26.57 21.05
CA ARG A 16 -20.69 27.12 21.43
C ARG A 16 -21.72 26.87 20.35
N SER A 17 -22.95 26.62 20.78
CA SER A 17 -24.11 26.49 19.89
C SER A 17 -25.35 27.00 20.64
N ILE A 18 -26.07 27.94 20.02
CA ILE A 18 -27.30 28.52 20.59
C ILE A 18 -28.38 28.65 19.51
N ALA A 19 -29.63 28.64 19.93
CA ALA A 19 -30.78 28.82 19.02
C ALA A 19 -30.87 30.25 18.45
N GLY A 20 -30.19 31.22 19.06
CA GLY A 20 -30.33 32.63 18.67
C GLY A 20 -31.75 33.13 18.87
N VAL A 21 -32.34 33.72 17.82
CA VAL A 21 -33.71 34.21 17.82
C VAL A 21 -34.75 33.17 17.41
N LYS A 22 -34.32 32.01 16.90
CA LYS A 22 -35.21 30.90 16.53
C LYS A 22 -35.72 30.15 17.76
N PRO A 23 -36.91 29.51 17.67
CA PRO A 23 -37.47 28.74 18.80
C PRO A 23 -36.66 27.48 19.10
N ASP A 24 -36.10 26.85 18.06
CA ASP A 24 -35.33 25.63 18.16
C ASP A 24 -33.93 25.83 17.58
N ASN A 25 -32.98 25.07 18.12
CA ASN A 25 -31.63 24.99 17.53
C ASN A 25 -31.57 23.78 16.60
N GLU A 26 -31.41 24.01 15.31
CA GLU A 26 -31.28 23.00 14.27
C GLU A 26 -29.82 22.68 13.98
N ASP A 27 -28.88 23.46 14.56
CA ASP A 27 -27.44 23.18 14.50
C ASP A 27 -27.04 22.07 15.46
N ALA A 28 -26.05 21.28 15.05
CA ALA A 28 -25.39 20.32 15.91
C ALA A 28 -23.86 20.41 15.77
N ILE A 29 -23.19 20.35 16.92
CA ILE A 29 -21.73 20.39 16.99
C ILE A 29 -21.17 19.27 17.85
N GLY A 30 -19.94 18.81 17.58
CA GLY A 30 -19.30 17.81 18.42
C GLY A 30 -17.79 17.76 18.23
N ILE A 31 -17.08 17.57 19.34
CA ILE A 31 -15.64 17.33 19.35
C ILE A 31 -15.37 16.05 20.12
N ARG A 32 -14.52 15.18 19.57
CA ARG A 32 -14.04 13.99 20.27
C ARG A 32 -12.54 13.88 20.13
N ILE A 33 -11.84 13.95 21.26
CA ILE A 33 -10.39 13.75 21.39
C ILE A 33 -10.18 12.47 22.21
N PRO A 34 -9.95 11.33 21.56
CA PRO A 34 -9.67 10.09 22.25
C PRO A 34 -8.27 10.11 22.88
N LYS A 35 -7.99 9.18 23.80
CA LYS A 35 -6.70 9.05 24.46
C LYS A 35 -5.88 7.91 23.87
N SER A 36 -4.55 7.99 24.02
CA SER A 36 -3.60 6.92 23.74
C SER A 36 -3.67 6.35 22.29
N THR A 37 -3.76 5.04 22.16
CA THR A 37 -3.75 4.33 20.85
C THR A 37 -4.87 4.74 19.93
N LEU A 38 -6.05 5.07 20.44
CA LEU A 38 -7.17 5.48 19.60
C LEU A 38 -6.93 6.86 18.96
N LEU A 39 -6.27 7.78 19.67
CA LEU A 39 -5.83 9.07 19.12
C LEU A 39 -4.80 8.85 17.99
N SER A 40 -3.85 7.97 18.20
CA SER A 40 -2.83 7.65 17.18
C SER A 40 -3.42 6.97 15.94
N ASN A 41 -4.39 6.04 16.14
CA ASN A 41 -4.96 5.25 15.04
C ASN A 41 -6.06 6.00 14.28
N LYS A 42 -6.95 6.73 14.98
CA LYS A 42 -8.12 7.38 14.40
C LYS A 42 -8.04 8.90 14.37
N GLY A 43 -7.21 9.51 15.23
CA GLY A 43 -7.11 10.97 15.36
C GLY A 43 -8.19 11.58 16.23
N ALA A 44 -8.16 12.92 16.34
CA ALA A 44 -9.20 13.73 16.98
C ALA A 44 -10.16 14.27 15.91
N VAL A 45 -11.43 14.43 16.25
CA VAL A 45 -12.50 14.86 15.33
C VAL A 45 -13.22 16.07 15.90
N ALA A 46 -13.40 17.10 15.06
CA ALA A 46 -14.38 18.16 15.25
C ALA A 46 -15.37 18.15 14.10
N VAL A 47 -16.64 18.32 14.40
CA VAL A 47 -17.72 18.25 13.40
C VAL A 47 -18.79 19.28 13.72
N ILE A 48 -19.32 19.91 12.66
CA ILE A 48 -20.42 20.85 12.70
C ILE A 48 -21.41 20.49 11.58
N ALA A 49 -22.68 20.62 11.88
CA ALA A 49 -23.77 20.35 10.96
C ALA A 49 -24.91 21.34 11.22
N ASP A 50 -25.50 21.86 10.16
CA ASP A 50 -26.62 22.77 10.18
C ASP A 50 -27.82 22.07 9.54
N GLY A 51 -28.92 21.97 10.27
CA GLY A 51 -30.18 21.39 9.81
C GLY A 51 -30.92 22.38 8.92
N VAL A 52 -31.18 22.02 7.67
CA VAL A 52 -31.82 22.93 6.71
C VAL A 52 -33.20 23.36 7.24
N SER A 53 -33.36 24.64 7.53
CA SER A 53 -34.60 25.22 8.14
C SER A 53 -35.85 25.07 7.26
N ALA A 54 -35.70 24.85 5.96
CA ALA A 54 -36.81 24.52 5.05
C ALA A 54 -37.23 23.04 5.13
N ALA A 55 -36.47 22.21 5.84
CA ALA A 55 -36.75 20.79 6.06
C ALA A 55 -37.55 20.58 7.34
N GLU A 56 -38.50 19.63 7.35
CA GLU A 56 -39.37 19.35 8.50
C GLU A 56 -38.63 18.63 9.64
N ALA A 57 -37.46 18.02 9.35
CA ALA A 57 -36.64 17.28 10.32
C ALA A 57 -35.17 17.72 10.23
N GLY A 58 -34.91 19.02 10.07
CA GLY A 58 -33.55 19.59 9.98
C GLY A 58 -32.74 19.31 11.26
N LYS A 59 -33.33 19.55 12.43
CA LYS A 59 -32.71 19.30 13.73
C LYS A 59 -32.30 17.85 13.93
N GLU A 60 -33.22 16.92 13.70
CA GLU A 60 -32.92 15.48 13.81
C GLU A 60 -31.87 15.02 12.79
N ALA A 61 -31.82 15.66 11.62
CA ALA A 61 -30.82 15.37 10.61
C ALA A 61 -29.42 15.81 11.06
N SER A 62 -29.25 17.04 11.56
CA SER A 62 -27.96 17.57 12.02
C SER A 62 -27.46 16.80 13.25
N GLU A 63 -28.33 16.56 14.25
CA GLU A 63 -28.01 15.78 15.45
C GLU A 63 -27.58 14.36 15.08
N THR A 64 -28.31 13.69 14.17
CA THR A 64 -27.97 12.35 13.67
C THR A 64 -26.62 12.35 12.95
N CYS A 65 -26.37 13.34 12.11
CA CYS A 65 -25.09 13.48 11.41
C CYS A 65 -23.92 13.56 12.38
N VAL A 66 -24.00 14.43 13.37
CA VAL A 66 -22.90 14.64 14.32
C VAL A 66 -22.74 13.45 15.26
N HIS A 67 -23.82 13.01 15.92
CA HIS A 67 -23.74 11.97 16.92
C HIS A 67 -23.32 10.61 16.34
N ASN A 68 -23.99 10.18 15.27
CA ASN A 68 -23.68 8.89 14.68
C ASN A 68 -22.32 8.90 13.97
N PHE A 69 -21.94 10.01 13.32
CA PHE A 69 -20.61 10.11 12.76
C PHE A 69 -19.52 9.92 13.82
N LEU A 70 -19.59 10.62 14.94
CA LEU A 70 -18.61 10.51 16.02
C LEU A 70 -18.55 9.10 16.63
N ASN A 71 -19.68 8.38 16.70
CA ASN A 71 -19.71 7.03 17.24
C ASN A 71 -19.20 6.00 16.23
N ASP A 72 -19.73 6.05 15.02
CA ASP A 72 -19.47 5.04 13.99
C ASP A 72 -18.06 5.15 13.42
N TYR A 73 -17.52 6.38 13.27
CA TYR A 73 -16.16 6.60 12.79
C TYR A 73 -15.14 5.87 13.68
N TYR A 74 -15.25 6.00 15.00
CA TYR A 74 -14.34 5.33 15.93
C TYR A 74 -14.60 3.83 16.07
N SER A 75 -15.76 3.35 15.63
CA SER A 75 -16.09 1.92 15.59
C SER A 75 -15.62 1.21 14.32
N THR A 76 -15.13 1.95 13.32
CA THR A 76 -14.56 1.35 12.11
C THR A 76 -13.26 0.59 12.43
N PRO A 77 -12.91 -0.47 11.66
CA PRO A 77 -11.67 -1.22 11.86
C PRO A 77 -10.43 -0.32 11.92
N ASP A 78 -9.49 -0.63 12.81
CA ASP A 78 -8.23 0.13 12.95
C ASP A 78 -7.36 0.09 11.68
N SER A 79 -7.52 -0.95 10.86
CA SER A 79 -6.85 -1.10 9.56
C SER A 79 -7.35 -0.10 8.50
N TRP A 80 -8.51 0.54 8.72
CA TRP A 80 -9.02 1.52 7.77
C TRP A 80 -8.41 2.90 8.00
N GLY A 81 -7.87 3.47 6.92
CA GLY A 81 -7.42 4.87 6.92
C GLY A 81 -8.58 5.85 7.11
N VAL A 82 -8.26 7.10 7.49
CA VAL A 82 -9.25 8.18 7.76
C VAL A 82 -10.24 8.34 6.60
N LYS A 83 -9.77 8.47 5.38
CA LYS A 83 -10.63 8.65 4.20
C LYS A 83 -11.62 7.50 4.01
N LYS A 84 -11.16 6.25 4.14
CA LYS A 84 -12.02 5.07 3.98
C LYS A 84 -13.07 4.99 5.10
N SER A 85 -12.64 5.15 6.36
CA SER A 85 -13.54 5.13 7.52
C SER A 85 -14.65 6.19 7.38
N THR A 86 -14.25 7.44 7.10
CA THR A 86 -15.18 8.56 6.95
C THR A 86 -16.13 8.36 5.77
N SER A 87 -15.62 7.99 4.61
CA SER A 87 -16.47 7.81 3.41
C SER A 87 -17.50 6.70 3.60
N GLN A 88 -17.15 5.59 4.26
CA GLN A 88 -18.11 4.50 4.53
C GLN A 88 -19.20 4.94 5.50
N VAL A 89 -18.83 5.60 6.60
CA VAL A 89 -19.78 6.08 7.60
C VAL A 89 -20.71 7.13 6.99
N LEU A 90 -20.17 8.15 6.33
CA LEU A 90 -20.99 9.23 5.74
C LEU A 90 -21.89 8.72 4.61
N THR A 91 -21.43 7.76 3.79
CA THR A 91 -22.28 7.13 2.77
C THR A 91 -23.45 6.38 3.39
N ALA A 92 -23.21 5.67 4.51
CA ALA A 92 -24.28 4.96 5.22
C ALA A 92 -25.27 5.93 5.85
N LEU A 93 -24.79 6.97 6.54
CA LEU A 93 -25.61 8.03 7.13
C LEU A 93 -26.45 8.75 6.07
N ASN A 94 -25.84 9.15 4.96
CA ASN A 94 -26.56 9.82 3.87
C ASN A 94 -27.69 8.95 3.31
N ARG A 95 -27.47 7.67 3.10
CA ARG A 95 -28.50 6.74 2.62
C ARG A 95 -29.63 6.61 3.63
N TRP A 96 -29.29 6.58 4.92
CA TRP A 96 -30.30 6.52 5.96
C TRP A 96 -31.15 7.80 6.00
N LEU A 97 -30.54 9.00 6.01
CA LEU A 97 -31.23 10.30 5.97
C LEU A 97 -32.14 10.41 4.74
N PHE A 98 -31.61 10.07 3.57
CA PHE A 98 -32.40 10.07 2.32
C PHE A 98 -33.59 9.10 2.40
N SER A 99 -33.41 7.92 3.00
CA SER A 99 -34.47 6.94 3.19
C SER A 99 -35.57 7.48 4.13
N GLN A 100 -35.19 8.15 5.23
CA GLN A 100 -36.15 8.80 6.13
C GLN A 100 -36.88 9.95 5.42
N GLY A 101 -36.17 10.75 4.63
CA GLY A 101 -36.75 11.85 3.84
C GLY A 101 -37.87 11.41 2.88
N ARG A 102 -37.83 10.15 2.41
CA ARG A 102 -38.89 9.60 1.52
C ARG A 102 -40.26 9.46 2.18
N GLN A 103 -40.37 9.62 3.48
CA GLN A 103 -41.65 9.61 4.20
C GLN A 103 -42.39 10.96 4.08
N TYR A 104 -41.71 12.01 3.64
CA TYR A 104 -42.25 13.34 3.44
C TYR A 104 -42.76 13.55 2.00
N SER A 105 -43.63 14.52 1.82
CA SER A 105 -44.20 14.86 0.49
C SER A 105 -43.15 15.31 -0.52
N ASP A 106 -42.05 15.90 -0.04
CA ASP A 106 -40.86 16.26 -0.79
C ASP A 106 -39.63 15.78 0.00
N VAL A 107 -38.86 14.90 -0.59
CA VAL A 107 -37.64 14.34 0.02
C VAL A 107 -36.65 15.46 0.43
N LYS A 108 -36.62 16.54 -0.35
CA LYS A 108 -35.75 17.70 -0.10
C LYS A 108 -36.20 18.52 1.13
N LYS A 109 -37.39 18.27 1.64
CA LYS A 109 -37.92 18.87 2.86
C LYS A 109 -37.95 17.91 4.06
N GLY A 110 -37.34 16.74 3.94
CA GLY A 110 -37.28 15.76 5.01
C GLY A 110 -36.04 15.91 5.90
N TYR A 111 -35.20 14.90 5.89
CA TYR A 111 -33.98 14.83 6.70
C TYR A 111 -32.79 15.39 5.91
N VAL A 112 -32.57 16.70 5.94
CA VAL A 112 -31.50 17.38 5.20
C VAL A 112 -30.65 18.21 6.12
N SER A 113 -29.31 18.09 6.03
CA SER A 113 -28.37 18.85 6.83
C SER A 113 -27.06 19.10 6.07
N THR A 114 -26.36 20.18 6.38
CA THR A 114 -24.96 20.36 6.04
C THR A 114 -24.10 19.39 6.85
N PHE A 115 -22.85 19.22 6.48
CA PHE A 115 -21.88 18.47 7.26
C PHE A 115 -20.48 18.94 6.96
N SER A 116 -19.76 19.38 7.99
CA SER A 116 -18.35 19.75 7.89
C SER A 116 -17.57 19.11 9.04
N ALA A 117 -16.60 18.29 8.72
CA ALA A 117 -15.76 17.63 9.72
C ALA A 117 -14.28 17.81 9.42
N ILE A 118 -13.50 17.97 10.47
CA ILE A 118 -12.04 17.95 10.44
C ILE A 118 -11.53 16.85 11.36
N ILE A 119 -10.66 16.00 10.82
CA ILE A 119 -10.04 14.89 11.56
C ILE A 119 -8.54 15.14 11.60
N PHE A 120 -8.05 15.39 12.80
CA PHE A 120 -6.63 15.64 13.07
C PHE A 120 -5.95 14.32 13.39
N LYS A 121 -5.09 13.86 12.50
CA LYS A 121 -4.33 12.63 12.71
C LYS A 121 -2.86 12.86 12.46
N SER A 122 -2.03 12.63 13.46
CA SER A 122 -0.59 12.86 13.41
C SER A 122 -0.27 14.31 13.02
N GLN A 123 0.33 14.57 11.87
CA GLN A 123 0.66 15.91 11.37
C GLN A 123 -0.25 16.35 10.21
N THR A 124 -1.45 15.75 10.10
CA THR A 124 -2.36 16.00 8.98
C THR A 124 -3.78 16.28 9.46
N ALA A 125 -4.44 17.26 8.83
CA ALA A 125 -5.88 17.49 8.95
C ALA A 125 -6.58 16.95 7.70
N HIS A 126 -7.58 16.09 7.91
CA HIS A 126 -8.45 15.56 6.87
C HIS A 126 -9.80 16.28 6.98
N ILE A 127 -10.20 17.01 5.95
CA ILE A 127 -11.41 17.81 5.91
C ILE A 127 -12.39 17.13 4.97
N PHE A 128 -13.62 16.95 5.46
CA PHE A 128 -14.77 16.43 4.72
C PHE A 128 -15.89 17.45 4.82
N HIS A 129 -16.46 17.83 3.67
CA HIS A 129 -17.39 18.95 3.64
C HIS A 129 -18.51 18.73 2.62
N VAL A 130 -19.72 19.03 3.04
CA VAL A 130 -20.92 19.17 2.18
C VAL A 130 -21.86 20.19 2.77
N GLY A 131 -22.30 21.17 2.00
CA GLY A 131 -23.15 22.28 2.43
C GLY A 131 -22.43 23.63 2.36
N ASP A 132 -22.80 24.54 3.23
CA ASP A 132 -22.26 25.90 3.34
C ASP A 132 -21.69 26.23 4.71
N SER A 133 -21.74 25.32 5.71
CA SER A 133 -20.95 25.48 6.93
C SER A 133 -19.47 25.58 6.61
N ARG A 134 -18.75 26.52 7.22
CA ARG A 134 -17.36 26.83 6.82
C ARG A 134 -16.34 26.33 7.83
N ILE A 135 -15.17 25.94 7.32
CA ILE A 135 -13.94 25.70 8.08
C ILE A 135 -12.89 26.69 7.63
N TYR A 136 -12.34 27.43 8.60
CA TYR A 136 -11.23 28.35 8.39
C TYR A 136 -9.98 27.84 9.10
N ARG A 137 -8.81 28.23 8.59
CA ARG A 137 -7.52 28.06 9.25
C ARG A 137 -6.81 29.39 9.40
N LEU A 138 -6.39 29.72 10.62
CA LEU A 138 -5.46 30.81 10.89
C LEU A 138 -4.05 30.24 11.05
N ARG A 139 -3.11 30.66 10.21
CA ARG A 139 -1.67 30.34 10.28
C ARG A 139 -0.86 31.61 10.08
N ASN A 140 0.10 31.86 10.96
CA ASN A 140 0.99 33.04 10.89
C ASN A 140 0.24 34.39 10.80
N GLY A 141 -0.98 34.43 11.31
CA GLY A 141 -1.85 35.62 11.30
C GLY A 141 -2.68 35.78 10.02
N ASP A 142 -2.60 34.88 9.07
CA ASP A 142 -3.43 34.85 7.86
C ASP A 142 -4.58 33.87 8.00
N LEU A 143 -5.80 34.35 7.73
CA LEU A 143 -7.03 33.55 7.74
C LEU A 143 -7.34 33.06 6.35
N GLU A 144 -7.49 31.74 6.19
CA GLU A 144 -7.85 31.05 4.95
C GLU A 144 -9.18 30.32 5.17
N GLN A 145 -10.18 30.55 4.32
CA GLN A 145 -11.34 29.66 4.23
C GLN A 145 -10.91 28.36 3.54
N VAL A 146 -11.04 27.24 4.22
CA VAL A 146 -10.58 25.93 3.74
C VAL A 146 -11.67 25.22 2.94
N THR A 147 -12.92 25.35 3.34
CA THR A 147 -14.08 24.78 2.62
C THR A 147 -14.56 25.73 1.52
N ARG A 148 -15.35 25.20 0.59
CA ARG A 148 -16.06 25.97 -0.44
C ARG A 148 -17.54 25.71 -0.30
N ASP A 149 -18.35 26.78 -0.21
CA ASP A 149 -19.78 26.67 -0.04
C ASP A 149 -20.45 25.98 -1.26
N HIS A 150 -21.31 25.03 -0.98
CA HIS A 150 -22.11 24.32 -1.99
C HIS A 150 -23.49 25.00 -2.16
N THR A 151 -23.48 26.23 -2.58
CA THR A 151 -24.69 27.03 -2.83
C THR A 151 -24.86 27.34 -4.32
N THR A 152 -26.11 27.47 -4.75
CA THR A 152 -26.47 27.92 -6.10
C THR A 152 -27.41 29.10 -5.98
N TYR A 153 -27.11 30.19 -6.65
CA TYR A 153 -27.95 31.38 -6.69
C TYR A 153 -28.96 31.28 -7.82
N ILE A 154 -30.24 31.44 -7.53
CA ILE A 154 -31.29 31.57 -8.54
C ILE A 154 -31.48 33.02 -8.92
N ASN A 155 -31.39 33.94 -7.97
CA ASN A 155 -31.44 35.39 -8.12
C ASN A 155 -30.48 36.01 -7.13
N ASN A 156 -30.21 37.33 -7.20
CA ASN A 156 -29.31 38.06 -6.31
C ASN A 156 -29.70 38.00 -4.80
N GLU A 157 -30.88 37.47 -4.46
CA GLU A 157 -31.43 37.44 -3.09
C GLU A 157 -31.74 36.04 -2.56
N GLN A 158 -31.67 34.98 -3.38
CA GLN A 158 -32.00 33.63 -2.95
C GLN A 158 -30.92 32.63 -3.36
N SER A 159 -30.29 32.04 -2.35
CA SER A 159 -29.36 30.92 -2.49
C SER A 159 -30.00 29.62 -2.00
N TYR A 160 -29.66 28.52 -2.63
CA TYR A 160 -30.05 27.18 -2.22
C TYR A 160 -28.84 26.27 -2.14
N LEU A 161 -28.85 25.35 -1.17
CA LEU A 161 -27.85 24.31 -1.08
C LEU A 161 -27.90 23.42 -2.33
N SER A 162 -26.80 23.35 -3.06
CA SER A 162 -26.64 22.43 -4.19
C SER A 162 -26.24 21.03 -3.76
N ARG A 163 -25.68 20.90 -2.56
CA ARG A 163 -25.25 19.65 -1.94
C ARG A 163 -25.49 19.69 -0.45
N ALA A 164 -26.09 18.63 0.10
CA ALA A 164 -26.30 18.41 1.54
C ALA A 164 -26.43 16.91 1.83
N MET A 165 -26.26 16.53 3.08
CA MET A 165 -26.60 15.19 3.56
C MET A 165 -28.09 14.97 3.47
N GLY A 166 -28.51 13.79 3.00
CA GLY A 166 -29.92 13.42 2.84
C GLY A 166 -30.62 14.00 1.61
N LEU A 167 -29.99 14.90 0.86
CA LEU A 167 -30.57 15.56 -0.32
C LEU A 167 -30.67 14.60 -1.54
N ASP A 168 -29.69 13.74 -1.72
CA ASP A 168 -29.62 12.76 -2.80
C ASP A 168 -29.15 11.39 -2.27
N VAL A 169 -29.47 10.31 -3.01
CA VAL A 169 -28.97 8.95 -2.70
C VAL A 169 -27.44 8.88 -2.74
N LYS A 170 -26.82 9.58 -3.69
CA LYS A 170 -25.38 9.65 -3.85
C LYS A 170 -24.85 10.88 -3.11
N LEU A 171 -24.00 10.64 -2.12
CA LEU A 171 -23.29 11.72 -1.45
C LEU A 171 -22.15 12.23 -2.34
N ASP A 172 -22.19 13.52 -2.67
CA ASP A 172 -21.12 14.24 -3.35
C ASP A 172 -20.47 15.20 -2.36
N MET A 173 -19.33 14.78 -1.81
CA MET A 173 -18.66 15.40 -0.69
C MET A 173 -17.23 15.81 -1.07
N ASP A 174 -16.84 17.03 -0.72
CA ASP A 174 -15.48 17.51 -0.88
C ASP A 174 -14.55 16.89 0.17
N TYR A 175 -13.35 16.53 -0.27
CA TYR A 175 -12.28 16.04 0.58
C TYR A 175 -11.00 16.81 0.35
N ARG A 176 -10.43 17.38 1.43
CA ARG A 176 -9.16 18.13 1.39
C ARG A 176 -8.22 17.66 2.49
N LEU A 177 -6.93 17.67 2.18
CA LEU A 177 -5.85 17.39 3.13
C LEU A 177 -5.04 18.66 3.39
N LEU A 178 -4.63 18.86 4.64
CA LEU A 178 -3.73 19.95 5.02
C LEU A 178 -2.65 19.40 5.97
N ASP A 179 -1.41 19.88 5.79
CA ASP A 179 -0.38 19.70 6.79
C ASP A 179 -0.64 20.61 7.99
N LEU A 180 -0.41 20.09 9.19
CA LEU A 180 -0.54 20.80 10.45
C LEU A 180 0.80 21.40 10.88
N GLU A 181 0.72 22.59 11.49
CA GLU A 181 1.82 23.22 12.23
C GLU A 181 1.34 23.52 13.67
N SER A 182 2.28 23.48 14.62
CA SER A 182 1.97 23.92 15.99
C SER A 182 1.63 25.41 15.96
N GLY A 183 0.54 25.79 16.61
CA GLY A 183 -0.01 27.15 16.59
C GLY A 183 -1.10 27.38 15.53
N ASP A 184 -1.37 26.43 14.62
CA ASP A 184 -2.53 26.53 13.73
C ASP A 184 -3.82 26.63 14.55
N ILE A 185 -4.73 27.53 14.16
CA ILE A 185 -6.07 27.64 14.73
C ILE A 185 -7.09 27.34 13.65
N PHE A 186 -7.95 26.36 13.92
CA PHE A 186 -9.09 26.03 13.09
C PHE A 186 -10.35 26.62 13.70
N PHE A 187 -11.17 27.24 12.85
CA PHE A 187 -12.47 27.77 13.22
C PHE A 187 -13.54 27.17 12.31
N LEU A 188 -14.53 26.56 12.91
CA LEU A 188 -15.69 26.01 12.22
C LEU A 188 -16.92 26.85 12.61
N SER A 189 -17.79 27.15 11.66
CA SER A 189 -19.01 27.93 11.91
C SER A 189 -20.14 27.57 10.96
N THR A 190 -21.38 27.73 11.42
CA THR A 190 -22.59 27.75 10.59
C THR A 190 -22.79 29.15 9.99
N ASP A 191 -23.66 29.26 9.00
CA ASP A 191 -23.96 30.52 8.25
C ASP A 191 -24.49 31.62 9.17
N GLY A 192 -25.24 31.28 10.24
CA GLY A 192 -25.68 32.23 11.26
C GLY A 192 -24.57 33.07 11.89
N ILE A 193 -23.31 32.64 11.78
CA ILE A 193 -22.14 33.38 12.24
C ILE A 193 -21.40 34.04 11.08
N HIS A 194 -20.91 33.27 10.14
CA HIS A 194 -19.97 33.79 9.15
C HIS A 194 -20.62 34.65 8.05
N ASP A 195 -21.92 34.60 7.87
CA ASP A 195 -22.62 35.51 6.95
C ASP A 195 -22.85 36.90 7.59
N PHE A 196 -22.82 36.96 8.92
CA PHE A 196 -23.05 38.21 9.68
C PHE A 196 -21.78 38.85 10.21
N ILE A 197 -20.61 38.16 10.16
CA ILE A 197 -19.33 38.67 10.64
C ILE A 197 -18.34 38.68 9.51
N LYS A 198 -17.65 39.82 9.32
CA LYS A 198 -16.58 39.92 8.32
C LYS A 198 -15.36 39.08 8.71
N ASP A 199 -14.71 38.45 7.74
CA ASP A 199 -13.47 37.66 7.94
C ASP A 199 -12.38 38.45 8.69
N THR A 200 -12.35 39.78 8.57
CA THR A 200 -11.40 40.64 9.30
C THR A 200 -11.61 40.58 10.80
N HIS A 201 -12.85 40.51 11.28
CA HIS A 201 -13.16 40.39 12.71
C HIS A 201 -12.88 38.98 13.20
N ILE A 202 -13.29 37.95 12.46
CA ILE A 202 -12.95 36.55 12.76
C ILE A 202 -11.44 36.42 12.90
N ARG A 203 -10.67 36.92 11.93
CA ARG A 203 -9.21 36.91 11.96
C ARG A 203 -8.63 37.61 13.20
N GLN A 204 -9.18 38.78 13.56
CA GLN A 204 -8.69 39.55 14.72
C GLN A 204 -8.94 38.79 16.03
N THR A 205 -10.13 38.21 16.22
CA THR A 205 -10.49 37.40 17.40
C THR A 205 -9.57 36.19 17.51
N LEU A 206 -9.38 35.42 16.42
CA LEU A 206 -8.53 34.23 16.41
C LEU A 206 -7.04 34.57 16.62
N ARG A 207 -6.53 35.68 16.09
CA ARG A 207 -5.16 36.15 16.35
C ARG A 207 -4.89 36.39 17.83
N GLY A 208 -5.88 36.88 18.58
CA GLY A 208 -5.77 37.06 20.04
C GLY A 208 -5.51 35.76 20.78
N LEU A 209 -5.87 34.62 20.20
CA LEU A 209 -5.71 33.30 20.80
C LEU A 209 -4.39 32.59 20.45
N SER A 210 -3.59 33.14 19.56
CA SER A 210 -2.40 32.43 19.02
C SER A 210 -1.36 32.06 20.09
N THR A 211 -1.24 32.87 21.15
CA THR A 211 -0.29 32.64 22.25
C THR A 211 -0.99 32.39 23.60
N GLU A 212 -2.32 32.39 23.62
CA GLU A 212 -3.11 32.25 24.81
C GLU A 212 -3.11 30.79 25.29
N LYS A 213 -3.02 30.55 26.63
CA LYS A 213 -3.02 29.22 27.22
C LYS A 213 -4.27 28.94 28.08
N ASP A 214 -5.06 29.96 28.32
CA ASP A 214 -6.27 29.84 29.12
C ASP A 214 -7.46 29.43 28.27
N GLU A 215 -8.01 28.25 28.51
CA GLU A 215 -9.20 27.74 27.82
C GLU A 215 -10.39 28.67 27.92
N ASN A 216 -10.57 29.39 29.05
CA ASN A 216 -11.65 30.37 29.25
C ASN A 216 -11.59 31.50 28.20
N LYS A 217 -10.43 31.83 27.68
CA LYS A 217 -10.27 32.82 26.58
C LYS A 217 -10.83 32.33 25.28
N PHE A 218 -10.73 31.03 25.00
CA PHE A 218 -11.32 30.40 23.81
C PHE A 218 -12.85 30.39 23.91
N GLU A 219 -13.40 30.11 25.13
CA GLU A 219 -14.84 30.21 25.37
C GLU A 219 -15.33 31.64 25.17
N ALA A 220 -14.67 32.61 25.80
CA ALA A 220 -15.00 34.03 25.64
C ALA A 220 -14.91 34.49 24.17
N ALA A 221 -13.99 33.94 23.37
CA ALA A 221 -13.89 34.24 21.94
C ALA A 221 -15.09 33.70 21.17
N CYS A 222 -15.55 32.46 21.46
CA CYS A 222 -16.79 31.94 20.89
C CYS A 222 -17.99 32.80 21.24
N ASP A 223 -18.14 33.16 22.54
CA ASP A 223 -19.24 34.01 23.02
C ASP A 223 -19.21 35.38 22.33
N SER A 224 -18.04 36.01 22.21
CA SER A 224 -17.87 37.30 21.51
C SER A 224 -18.24 37.24 20.03
N LEU A 225 -17.90 36.13 19.31
CA LEU A 225 -18.31 35.96 17.91
C LEU A 225 -19.81 35.79 17.77
N ILE A 226 -20.44 35.06 18.68
CA ILE A 226 -21.91 34.90 18.73
C ILE A 226 -22.60 36.22 19.00
N GLU A 227 -22.15 36.97 20.02
CA GLU A 227 -22.69 38.29 20.34
C GLU A 227 -22.59 39.25 19.16
N MET A 228 -21.44 39.26 18.49
CA MET A 228 -21.21 40.10 17.31
C MET A 228 -22.16 39.75 16.16
N ALA A 229 -22.45 38.47 15.93
CA ALA A 229 -23.42 38.04 14.92
C ALA A 229 -24.85 38.47 15.27
N LEU A 230 -25.26 38.34 16.56
CA LEU A 230 -26.56 38.82 17.05
C LEU A 230 -26.68 40.31 16.90
N ASP A 231 -25.67 41.09 17.25
CA ASP A 231 -25.64 42.55 17.12
C ASP A 231 -25.74 42.99 15.64
N ASN A 232 -25.27 42.16 14.71
CA ASN A 232 -25.44 42.35 13.26
C ASN A 232 -26.77 41.79 12.73
N ASN A 233 -27.73 41.49 13.61
CA ASN A 233 -29.08 40.99 13.32
C ASN A 233 -29.09 39.59 12.65
N SER A 234 -28.23 38.70 13.08
CA SER A 234 -28.37 37.30 12.69
C SER A 234 -29.71 36.75 13.13
N GLY A 235 -30.46 36.21 12.19
CA GLY A 235 -31.78 35.60 12.41
C GLY A 235 -31.74 34.07 12.50
N ASP A 236 -30.56 33.46 12.50
CA ASP A 236 -30.38 32.03 12.44
C ASP A 236 -29.84 31.42 13.76
N ASN A 237 -29.68 30.09 13.78
CA ASN A 237 -28.93 29.37 14.79
C ASN A 237 -27.46 29.75 14.71
N LEU A 238 -26.75 29.80 15.82
CA LEU A 238 -25.38 30.27 15.86
C LEU A 238 -24.47 29.20 16.49
N SER A 239 -23.62 28.62 15.70
CA SER A 239 -22.72 27.57 16.18
C SER A 239 -21.29 27.77 15.68
N CYS A 240 -20.34 27.62 16.61
CA CYS A 240 -18.92 27.65 16.27
C CYS A 240 -18.07 26.74 17.15
N GLN A 241 -16.91 26.39 16.60
CA GLN A 241 -15.85 25.65 17.28
C GLN A 241 -14.51 26.31 16.96
N ILE A 242 -13.66 26.47 17.96
CA ILE A 242 -12.28 26.98 17.84
C ILE A 242 -11.35 25.90 18.39
N LEU A 243 -10.38 25.46 17.59
CA LEU A 243 -9.38 24.47 17.98
C LEU A 243 -8.00 24.96 17.60
N ARG A 244 -7.08 25.10 18.58
CA ARG A 244 -5.67 25.38 18.33
C ARG A 244 -4.86 24.11 18.51
N ILE A 245 -3.90 23.89 17.61
CA ILE A 245 -2.91 22.83 17.71
C ILE A 245 -1.78 23.29 18.63
N ASP A 246 -1.67 22.70 19.81
CA ASP A 246 -0.62 23.07 20.78
C ASP A 246 0.67 22.29 20.52
N ASN A 247 0.57 20.98 20.40
CA ASN A 247 1.71 20.11 20.09
C ASN A 247 1.36 19.13 18.97
N LEU A 248 2.36 18.81 18.18
CA LEU A 248 2.29 17.78 17.15
C LEU A 248 3.16 16.58 17.54
N PRO A 249 2.68 15.36 17.31
CA PRO A 249 3.50 14.16 17.48
C PRO A 249 4.62 14.14 16.43
N ASN A 250 5.62 13.28 16.69
CA ASN A 250 6.61 12.97 15.67
C ASN A 250 5.92 12.44 14.41
N GLN A 251 6.48 12.78 13.24
CA GLN A 251 5.92 12.41 11.94
C GLN A 251 5.60 10.91 11.87
N SER A 252 4.36 10.57 11.59
CA SER A 252 3.97 9.16 11.41
C SER A 252 4.48 8.63 10.07
N LYS A 253 4.54 7.29 9.96
CA LYS A 253 4.91 6.64 8.69
C LYS A 253 3.95 6.99 7.55
N GLY A 254 2.67 7.18 7.86
CA GLY A 254 1.65 7.61 6.89
C GLY A 254 1.89 9.02 6.35
N ASP A 255 2.29 9.95 7.22
CA ASP A 255 2.59 11.34 6.80
C ASP A 255 3.86 11.38 5.94
N ALA A 256 4.89 10.59 6.30
CA ALA A 256 6.10 10.49 5.50
C ALA A 256 5.81 9.91 4.10
N SER A 257 4.97 8.86 4.04
CA SER A 257 4.55 8.25 2.77
C SER A 257 3.75 9.24 1.92
N ARG A 258 2.81 9.98 2.53
CA ARG A 258 2.02 11.00 1.84
C ARG A 258 2.88 12.12 1.26
N LYS A 259 3.80 12.68 2.06
CA LYS A 259 4.73 13.71 1.55
C LYS A 259 5.58 13.24 0.38
N LEU A 260 5.92 11.94 0.35
CA LEU A 260 6.59 11.34 -0.79
C LEU A 260 5.67 11.19 -2.01
N SER A 261 4.38 10.87 -1.80
CA SER A 261 3.42 10.75 -2.92
C SER A 261 3.04 12.07 -3.58
N GLU A 262 3.28 13.19 -2.89
CA GLU A 262 3.07 14.55 -3.43
C GLU A 262 4.28 15.07 -4.23
N LEU A 263 5.43 14.38 -4.17
CA LEU A 263 6.59 14.77 -4.94
C LEU A 263 6.36 14.50 -6.45
N PRO A 264 6.73 15.45 -7.32
CA PRO A 264 6.64 15.25 -8.76
C PRO A 264 7.57 14.10 -9.20
N PHE A 265 7.23 13.46 -10.30
CA PHE A 265 8.12 12.49 -10.91
C PHE A 265 9.34 13.19 -11.52
N PRO A 266 10.54 12.61 -11.39
CA PRO A 266 11.71 13.17 -12.04
C PRO A 266 11.56 13.09 -13.56
N PRO A 267 12.09 14.07 -14.32
CA PRO A 267 12.18 13.98 -15.77
C PRO A 267 13.09 12.81 -16.17
N ASP A 268 13.09 12.44 -17.47
CA ASP A 268 14.05 11.45 -17.97
C ASP A 268 15.49 11.99 -17.75
N LEU A 269 16.25 11.21 -16.96
CA LEU A 269 17.57 11.64 -16.51
C LEU A 269 18.63 11.19 -17.49
N SER A 270 19.29 12.13 -18.16
CA SER A 270 20.43 11.85 -19.04
C SER A 270 21.77 11.88 -18.27
N LYS A 271 22.80 11.29 -18.87
CA LYS A 271 24.17 11.28 -18.31
C LYS A 271 24.65 12.70 -17.99
N GLY A 272 25.17 12.90 -16.78
CA GLY A 272 25.72 14.15 -16.29
C GLY A 272 24.70 15.04 -15.57
N VAL A 273 23.40 14.80 -15.69
CA VAL A 273 22.36 15.53 -14.92
C VAL A 273 22.57 15.31 -13.43
N VAL A 274 22.36 16.37 -12.66
CA VAL A 274 22.42 16.37 -11.19
C VAL A 274 21.01 16.52 -10.64
N LEU A 275 20.57 15.56 -9.83
CA LEU A 275 19.29 15.60 -9.10
C LEU A 275 19.59 15.46 -7.61
N ASP A 276 19.18 16.44 -6.80
CA ASP A 276 19.33 16.46 -5.34
C ASP A 276 20.77 16.11 -4.84
N GLY A 277 21.80 16.53 -5.61
CA GLY A 277 23.21 16.26 -5.28
C GLY A 277 23.74 14.90 -5.76
N PHE A 278 22.95 14.16 -6.56
CA PHE A 278 23.37 12.91 -7.22
C PHE A 278 23.59 13.15 -8.71
N ARG A 279 24.79 12.87 -9.19
CA ARG A 279 25.14 12.96 -10.62
C ARG A 279 24.85 11.64 -11.32
N VAL A 280 24.05 11.67 -12.37
CA VAL A 280 23.75 10.50 -13.21
C VAL A 280 24.98 10.09 -14.03
N VAL A 281 25.40 8.84 -13.89
CA VAL A 281 26.51 8.25 -14.66
C VAL A 281 26.00 7.57 -15.92
N LYS A 282 24.99 6.69 -15.77
CA LYS A 282 24.33 5.98 -16.89
C LYS A 282 22.98 5.41 -16.43
N LYS A 283 22.09 5.20 -17.39
CA LYS A 283 20.87 4.40 -17.19
C LYS A 283 21.27 2.92 -17.17
N LEU A 284 20.85 2.17 -16.16
CA LEU A 284 21.12 0.73 -15.99
C LEU A 284 19.96 -0.11 -16.52
N HIS A 285 18.72 0.33 -16.29
CA HIS A 285 17.51 -0.38 -16.70
C HIS A 285 16.41 0.62 -17.06
N ASP A 286 15.63 0.28 -18.08
CA ASP A 286 14.47 1.05 -18.53
C ASP A 286 13.31 0.10 -18.78
N SER A 287 12.22 0.31 -18.07
CA SER A 287 10.98 -0.44 -18.23
C SER A 287 9.79 0.51 -18.31
N ASN A 288 8.65 0.02 -18.75
CA ASN A 288 7.42 0.81 -18.77
C ASN A 288 6.99 1.32 -17.39
N ARG A 289 7.47 0.71 -16.31
CA ARG A 289 7.08 1.03 -14.93
C ARG A 289 8.11 1.85 -14.17
N SER A 290 9.40 1.67 -14.41
CA SER A 290 10.45 2.38 -13.67
C SER A 290 11.75 2.43 -14.44
N GLN A 291 12.57 3.44 -14.15
CA GLN A 291 13.93 3.54 -14.63
C GLN A 291 14.92 3.38 -13.47
N ILE A 292 16.08 2.77 -13.75
CA ILE A 292 17.16 2.61 -12.78
C ILE A 292 18.41 3.25 -13.35
N TYR A 293 18.99 4.16 -12.57
CA TYR A 293 20.21 4.88 -12.93
C TYR A 293 21.35 4.57 -11.97
N LEU A 294 22.56 4.43 -12.51
CA LEU A 294 23.76 4.54 -11.70
C LEU A 294 24.04 6.01 -11.45
N VAL A 295 24.10 6.39 -10.17
CA VAL A 295 24.38 7.75 -9.76
C VAL A 295 25.56 7.82 -8.79
N VAL A 296 26.21 8.96 -8.73
CA VAL A 296 27.31 9.26 -7.80
C VAL A 296 26.88 10.44 -6.93
N ASP A 297 26.96 10.28 -5.64
CA ASP A 297 26.81 11.39 -4.70
C ASP A 297 28.01 12.33 -4.82
N ILE A 298 27.74 13.60 -5.17
CA ILE A 298 28.79 14.61 -5.44
C ILE A 298 29.63 14.92 -4.20
N GLU A 299 29.08 14.80 -2.99
CA GLU A 299 29.77 15.12 -1.74
C GLU A 299 30.65 13.97 -1.25
N THR A 300 30.20 12.72 -1.42
CA THR A 300 30.87 11.55 -0.84
C THR A 300 31.56 10.68 -1.87
N ASP A 301 31.39 10.95 -3.18
CA ASP A 301 31.82 10.17 -4.34
C ASP A 301 31.36 8.70 -4.32
N LYS A 302 30.35 8.38 -3.50
CA LYS A 302 29.77 7.03 -3.41
C LYS A 302 28.78 6.77 -4.52
N ARG A 303 28.79 5.53 -5.01
CA ARG A 303 27.88 5.06 -6.07
C ARG A 303 26.61 4.47 -5.49
N TYR A 304 25.49 4.78 -6.11
CA TYR A 304 24.15 4.26 -5.76
C TYR A 304 23.38 3.90 -7.01
N CYS A 305 22.38 3.02 -6.87
CA CYS A 305 21.32 2.88 -7.85
C CYS A 305 20.15 3.78 -7.44
N MET A 306 19.76 4.69 -8.32
CA MET A 306 18.57 5.53 -8.18
C MET A 306 17.44 4.92 -8.99
N LYS A 307 16.36 4.51 -8.33
CA LYS A 307 15.14 4.04 -9.00
C LYS A 307 14.12 5.17 -9.01
N THR A 308 13.57 5.46 -10.20
CA THR A 308 12.56 6.47 -10.43
C THR A 308 11.29 5.85 -10.97
N PRO A 309 10.09 6.39 -10.64
CA PRO A 309 8.85 5.95 -11.27
C PRO A 309 8.82 6.38 -12.74
N SER A 310 8.02 5.67 -13.55
CA SER A 310 7.79 6.05 -14.94
C SER A 310 6.74 7.16 -15.03
N VAL A 311 7.01 8.18 -15.83
CA VAL A 311 6.10 9.30 -16.10
C VAL A 311 4.76 8.87 -16.71
N ASN A 312 4.66 7.64 -17.22
CA ASN A 312 3.42 7.10 -17.78
C ASN A 312 2.34 6.82 -16.73
N PHE A 313 2.67 6.90 -15.44
CA PHE A 313 1.81 6.55 -14.30
C PHE A 313 1.73 7.67 -13.25
N ASP A 314 1.98 8.92 -13.64
CA ASP A 314 1.98 10.06 -12.72
C ASP A 314 0.59 10.35 -12.12
N ASP A 315 -0.49 9.97 -12.81
CA ASP A 315 -1.88 10.08 -12.34
C ASP A 315 -2.38 8.82 -11.60
N ASP A 316 -1.60 7.72 -11.55
CA ASP A 316 -2.00 6.47 -10.88
C ASP A 316 -1.56 6.43 -9.41
N LEU A 317 -2.45 6.85 -8.52
CA LEU A 317 -2.21 6.82 -7.07
C LEU A 317 -1.85 5.42 -6.54
N ALA A 318 -2.44 4.36 -7.09
CA ALA A 318 -2.15 3.00 -6.66
C ALA A 318 -0.73 2.57 -7.07
N TYR A 319 -0.26 3.05 -8.21
CA TYR A 319 1.12 2.85 -8.65
C TYR A 319 2.11 3.63 -7.77
N ILE A 320 1.81 4.90 -7.45
CA ILE A 320 2.62 5.74 -6.57
C ILE A 320 2.76 5.10 -5.18
N ASP A 321 1.65 4.66 -4.60
CA ASP A 321 1.66 4.00 -3.29
C ASP A 321 2.51 2.72 -3.30
N ARG A 322 2.45 1.92 -4.37
CA ARG A 322 3.30 0.73 -4.53
C ARG A 322 4.79 1.09 -4.61
N PHE A 323 5.14 2.12 -5.37
CA PHE A 323 6.53 2.58 -5.51
C PHE A 323 7.12 3.04 -4.16
N ILE A 324 6.32 3.76 -3.37
CA ILE A 324 6.71 4.20 -2.02
C ILE A 324 6.82 3.00 -1.08
N MET A 325 5.88 2.06 -1.16
CA MET A 325 5.89 0.84 -0.35
C MET A 325 7.13 -0.02 -0.63
N GLU A 326 7.56 -0.10 -1.88
CA GLU A 326 8.79 -0.79 -2.28
C GLU A 326 10.02 -0.23 -1.54
N SER A 327 10.19 1.10 -1.55
CA SER A 327 11.25 1.79 -0.81
C SER A 327 11.16 1.51 0.70
N TRP A 328 9.96 1.53 1.25
CA TRP A 328 9.74 1.31 2.69
C TRP A 328 10.04 -0.14 3.10
N ILE A 329 9.64 -1.14 2.30
CA ILE A 329 9.96 -2.55 2.54
C ILE A 329 11.49 -2.73 2.59
N GLY A 330 12.19 -2.27 1.57
CA GLY A 330 13.63 -2.39 1.47
C GLY A 330 14.39 -1.71 2.61
N SER A 331 13.88 -0.58 3.13
CA SER A 331 14.50 0.14 4.26
C SER A 331 14.44 -0.62 5.59
N ARG A 332 13.50 -1.56 5.75
CA ARG A 332 13.33 -2.37 6.97
C ARG A 332 14.18 -3.64 7.00
N ILE A 333 14.75 -4.01 5.87
CA ILE A 333 15.52 -5.24 5.74
C ILE A 333 16.99 -4.90 5.90
N ASN A 334 17.63 -5.53 6.89
CA ASN A 334 19.06 -5.44 7.12
C ASN A 334 19.65 -6.86 7.04
N ASN A 335 20.04 -7.27 5.84
CA ASN A 335 20.62 -8.57 5.57
C ASN A 335 21.68 -8.42 4.47
N PRO A 336 22.88 -9.02 4.58
CA PRO A 336 23.93 -8.89 3.56
C PRO A 336 23.52 -9.41 2.18
N HIS A 337 22.59 -10.37 2.12
CA HIS A 337 22.11 -10.99 0.88
C HIS A 337 20.82 -10.35 0.31
N VAL A 338 20.45 -9.17 0.82
CA VAL A 338 19.33 -8.37 0.31
C VAL A 338 19.84 -6.95 0.08
N VAL A 339 19.53 -6.35 -1.08
CA VAL A 339 19.98 -5.00 -1.41
C VAL A 339 19.48 -4.00 -0.38
N LYS A 340 20.36 -3.13 0.08
CA LYS A 340 20.04 -2.12 1.10
C LYS A 340 19.45 -0.88 0.44
N VAL A 341 18.26 -0.47 0.88
CA VAL A 341 17.72 0.87 0.59
C VAL A 341 18.44 1.89 1.47
N VAL A 342 18.96 2.94 0.84
CA VAL A 342 19.78 3.96 1.49
C VAL A 342 18.94 5.20 1.76
N ALA A 343 18.87 5.63 3.01
CA ALA A 343 18.31 6.92 3.37
C ALA A 343 19.34 8.02 3.03
N ALA A 344 19.03 8.88 2.07
CA ALA A 344 19.82 10.08 1.84
C ALA A 344 19.33 11.19 2.79
N ASN A 345 20.24 11.78 3.57
CA ASN A 345 19.96 12.95 4.42
C ASN A 345 19.87 14.25 3.55
N LYS A 346 19.31 14.16 2.36
CA LYS A 346 19.15 15.28 1.42
C LYS A 346 17.66 15.52 1.17
N ARG A 347 17.29 16.80 1.02
CA ARG A 347 15.92 17.17 0.66
C ARG A 347 15.61 16.67 -0.74
N LYS A 348 14.57 15.85 -0.87
CA LYS A 348 14.11 15.35 -2.17
C LYS A 348 13.21 16.39 -2.84
N THR A 349 13.46 16.64 -4.11
CA THR A 349 12.62 17.50 -4.97
C THR A 349 11.69 16.68 -5.87
N CYS A 350 12.00 15.39 -6.07
CA CYS A 350 11.24 14.46 -6.90
C CYS A 350 11.09 13.10 -6.19
N LEU A 351 10.15 12.29 -6.69
CA LEU A 351 9.92 10.93 -6.19
C LEU A 351 10.97 9.96 -6.74
N TYR A 352 11.88 9.51 -5.92
CA TYR A 352 12.84 8.43 -6.19
C TYR A 352 13.28 7.79 -4.88
N TYR A 353 13.94 6.64 -4.98
CA TYR A 353 14.70 6.09 -3.86
C TYR A 353 16.05 5.56 -4.31
N LEU A 354 16.94 5.39 -3.33
CA LEU A 354 18.31 4.94 -3.56
C LEU A 354 18.51 3.56 -2.96
N THR A 355 19.24 2.72 -3.69
CA THR A 355 19.80 1.48 -3.15
C THR A 355 21.32 1.50 -3.24
N GLU A 356 21.99 0.67 -2.45
CA GLU A 356 23.41 0.40 -2.65
C GLU A 356 23.65 -0.06 -4.10
N TYR A 357 24.78 0.35 -4.67
CA TYR A 357 25.21 -0.16 -5.96
C TYR A 357 25.97 -1.47 -5.77
N VAL A 358 25.50 -2.53 -6.41
CA VAL A 358 26.16 -3.84 -6.43
C VAL A 358 27.04 -3.92 -7.68
N ASP A 359 28.36 -3.91 -7.51
CA ASP A 359 29.30 -4.01 -8.62
C ASP A 359 29.51 -5.49 -8.99
N GLY A 360 28.73 -6.00 -9.91
CA GLY A 360 28.71 -7.40 -10.28
C GLY A 360 27.82 -7.67 -11.48
N LEU A 361 27.42 -8.91 -11.64
CA LEU A 361 26.56 -9.38 -12.72
C LEU A 361 25.26 -9.99 -12.16
N THR A 362 24.23 -10.04 -13.00
CA THR A 362 23.01 -10.76 -12.62
C THR A 362 23.22 -12.27 -12.65
N LEU A 363 22.43 -13.00 -11.86
CA LEU A 363 22.46 -14.47 -11.93
C LEU A 363 22.10 -14.98 -13.33
N GLU A 364 21.28 -14.25 -14.09
CA GLU A 364 20.97 -14.55 -15.48
C GLU A 364 22.24 -14.51 -16.37
N GLN A 365 23.07 -13.50 -16.18
CA GLN A 365 24.36 -13.39 -16.88
C GLN A 365 25.30 -14.49 -16.42
N TRP A 366 25.38 -14.74 -15.10
CA TRP A 366 26.20 -15.80 -14.55
C TRP A 366 25.84 -17.19 -15.11
N ILE A 367 24.53 -17.53 -15.23
CA ILE A 367 24.08 -18.80 -15.84
C ILE A 367 24.55 -18.90 -17.29
N LYS A 368 24.46 -17.82 -18.07
CA LYS A 368 24.91 -17.79 -19.47
C LYS A 368 26.41 -17.97 -19.58
N GLU A 369 27.19 -17.37 -18.68
CA GLU A 369 28.66 -17.49 -18.66
C GLU A 369 29.16 -18.83 -18.10
N ASN A 370 28.32 -19.51 -17.27
CA ASN A 370 28.66 -20.79 -16.65
C ASN A 370 27.62 -21.87 -17.01
N PRO A 371 27.58 -22.38 -18.24
CA PRO A 371 26.53 -23.31 -18.68
C PRO A 371 26.60 -24.70 -17.98
N LYS A 372 27.73 -25.04 -17.37
CA LYS A 372 27.94 -26.28 -16.58
C LYS A 372 28.82 -25.98 -15.37
N PRO A 373 28.29 -25.25 -14.36
CA PRO A 373 29.08 -24.87 -13.21
C PRO A 373 29.35 -26.07 -12.30
N ALA A 374 30.35 -25.96 -11.42
CA ALA A 374 30.54 -26.95 -10.38
C ALA A 374 29.31 -26.93 -9.43
N ILE A 375 28.85 -28.11 -9.03
CA ILE A 375 27.68 -28.25 -8.15
C ILE A 375 27.87 -27.48 -6.83
N GLN A 376 29.10 -27.47 -6.33
CA GLN A 376 29.45 -26.74 -5.09
C GLN A 376 29.23 -25.23 -5.21
N ASP A 377 29.53 -24.65 -6.38
CA ASP A 377 29.31 -23.22 -6.65
C ASP A 377 27.80 -22.90 -6.69
N VAL A 378 27.00 -23.78 -7.31
CA VAL A 378 25.55 -23.64 -7.32
C VAL A 378 24.99 -23.67 -5.89
N VAL A 379 25.40 -24.68 -5.10
CA VAL A 379 24.95 -24.83 -3.69
C VAL A 379 25.38 -23.62 -2.85
N TYR A 380 26.58 -23.10 -3.07
CA TYR A 380 27.07 -21.92 -2.36
C TYR A 380 26.23 -20.66 -2.65
N LEU A 381 25.92 -20.42 -3.93
CA LEU A 381 25.06 -19.29 -4.32
C LEU A 381 23.63 -19.45 -3.77
N VAL A 382 23.05 -20.67 -3.87
CA VAL A 382 21.71 -20.99 -3.35
C VAL A 382 21.65 -20.80 -1.84
N GLN A 383 22.69 -21.16 -1.10
CA GLN A 383 22.76 -20.95 0.35
C GLN A 383 22.63 -19.46 0.71
N GLN A 384 23.23 -18.57 -0.06
CA GLN A 384 23.16 -17.14 0.15
C GLN A 384 21.75 -16.60 -0.20
N MET A 385 21.15 -17.06 -1.32
CA MET A 385 19.76 -16.73 -1.69
C MET A 385 18.80 -17.11 -0.57
N VAL A 386 18.93 -18.33 -0.03
CA VAL A 386 18.09 -18.82 1.07
C VAL A 386 18.22 -17.95 2.32
N LYS A 387 19.42 -17.51 2.67
CA LYS A 387 19.62 -16.56 3.79
C LYS A 387 18.89 -15.25 3.57
N GLY A 388 18.92 -14.71 2.34
CA GLY A 388 18.19 -13.51 1.94
C GLY A 388 16.68 -13.70 2.05
N LEU A 389 16.13 -14.75 1.42
CA LEU A 389 14.70 -15.07 1.44
C LEU A 389 14.18 -15.33 2.86
N THR A 390 14.93 -16.10 3.66
CA THR A 390 14.56 -16.36 5.06
C THR A 390 14.45 -15.06 5.86
N SER A 391 15.30 -14.05 5.57
CA SER A 391 15.21 -12.75 6.25
C SER A 391 13.96 -11.96 5.88
N LEU A 392 13.44 -12.13 4.66
CA LEU A 392 12.16 -11.59 4.21
C LEU A 392 10.98 -12.32 4.88
N HIS A 393 10.99 -13.66 4.84
CA HIS A 393 9.92 -14.50 5.40
C HIS A 393 9.72 -14.27 6.90
N ARG A 394 10.80 -14.10 7.67
CA ARG A 394 10.73 -13.76 9.10
C ARG A 394 10.05 -12.42 9.38
N ARG A 395 9.88 -11.56 8.37
CA ARG A 395 9.15 -10.29 8.43
C ARG A 395 7.81 -10.36 7.73
N GLU A 396 7.28 -11.58 7.54
CA GLU A 396 6.02 -11.83 6.84
C GLU A 396 5.97 -11.24 5.42
N THR A 397 7.15 -11.06 4.80
CA THR A 397 7.31 -10.47 3.48
C THR A 397 7.65 -11.56 2.47
N LEU A 398 6.88 -11.64 1.39
CA LEU A 398 7.17 -12.47 0.21
C LEU A 398 7.68 -11.57 -0.92
N HIS A 399 8.73 -12.01 -1.61
CA HIS A 399 9.31 -11.26 -2.72
C HIS A 399 8.45 -11.30 -3.99
N GLN A 400 7.83 -12.43 -4.25
CA GLN A 400 6.90 -12.73 -5.36
C GLN A 400 7.46 -12.67 -6.79
N ASP A 401 8.64 -12.14 -7.02
CA ASP A 401 9.30 -12.08 -8.35
C ASP A 401 10.74 -12.57 -8.27
N ILE A 402 10.95 -13.74 -7.65
CA ILE A 402 12.25 -14.39 -7.59
C ILE A 402 12.57 -14.99 -8.96
N LYS A 403 13.59 -14.42 -9.61
CA LYS A 403 14.10 -14.82 -10.92
C LYS A 403 15.58 -14.43 -11.06
N PRO A 404 16.34 -15.04 -11.99
CA PRO A 404 17.76 -14.76 -12.13
C PRO A 404 18.11 -13.29 -12.39
N ALA A 405 17.24 -12.54 -13.07
CA ALA A 405 17.42 -11.11 -13.32
C ALA A 405 17.34 -10.25 -12.04
N ASN A 406 16.66 -10.73 -10.98
CA ASN A 406 16.49 -10.03 -9.70
C ASN A 406 17.49 -10.49 -8.63
N ILE A 407 18.54 -11.20 -9.03
CA ILE A 407 19.62 -11.68 -8.15
C ILE A 407 20.95 -11.21 -8.74
N MET A 408 21.72 -10.46 -7.94
CA MET A 408 23.05 -9.98 -8.31
C MET A 408 24.12 -10.82 -7.59
N ILE A 409 25.24 -11.04 -8.27
CA ILE A 409 26.46 -11.62 -7.70
C ILE A 409 27.54 -10.57 -7.83
N ASP A 410 28.08 -10.14 -6.70
CA ASP A 410 29.16 -9.14 -6.69
C ASP A 410 30.52 -9.75 -7.07
N LYS A 411 31.54 -8.91 -7.18
CA LYS A 411 32.92 -9.32 -7.51
C LYS A 411 33.57 -10.29 -6.51
N ASN A 412 33.03 -10.37 -5.29
CA ASN A 412 33.52 -11.27 -4.25
C ASN A 412 32.75 -12.60 -4.21
N GLY A 413 31.76 -12.78 -5.10
CA GLY A 413 30.86 -13.95 -5.12
C GLY A 413 29.72 -13.86 -4.10
N GLU A 414 29.44 -12.66 -3.56
CA GLU A 414 28.33 -12.46 -2.65
C GLU A 414 27.03 -12.19 -3.41
N VAL A 415 25.97 -12.91 -3.02
CA VAL A 415 24.64 -12.78 -3.61
C VAL A 415 23.85 -11.67 -2.93
N LYS A 416 23.16 -10.86 -3.72
CA LYS A 416 22.17 -9.88 -3.25
C LYS A 416 20.89 -10.00 -4.06
N ILE A 417 19.77 -10.21 -3.36
CA ILE A 417 18.41 -10.14 -3.92
C ILE A 417 18.07 -8.67 -4.10
N ILE A 418 17.64 -8.31 -5.30
CA ILE A 418 17.28 -6.94 -5.68
C ILE A 418 15.81 -6.87 -6.08
N ASP A 419 15.26 -5.66 -6.11
CA ASP A 419 13.91 -5.33 -6.58
C ASP A 419 12.76 -5.80 -5.66
N PHE A 420 12.16 -4.83 -4.96
CA PHE A 420 11.03 -5.06 -4.05
C PHE A 420 9.67 -4.71 -4.68
N GLY A 421 9.62 -4.41 -5.99
CA GLY A 421 8.42 -3.91 -6.68
C GLY A 421 7.23 -4.86 -6.69
N SER A 422 7.47 -6.13 -6.44
CA SER A 422 6.44 -7.17 -6.36
C SER A 422 6.23 -7.71 -4.94
N CYS A 423 6.93 -7.16 -3.95
CA CYS A 423 6.87 -7.68 -2.58
C CYS A 423 5.47 -7.54 -1.96
N TYR A 424 5.10 -8.57 -1.21
CA TYR A 424 3.82 -8.68 -0.51
C TYR A 424 4.05 -8.86 0.99
N ILE A 425 3.36 -8.05 1.80
CA ILE A 425 3.39 -8.17 3.25
C ILE A 425 2.02 -8.64 3.74
N LYS A 426 1.97 -9.78 4.41
CA LYS A 426 0.73 -10.42 4.85
C LYS A 426 -0.12 -9.51 5.75
N SER A 427 0.50 -8.77 6.66
CA SER A 427 -0.18 -7.85 7.59
C SER A 427 -0.72 -6.56 6.94
N ILE A 428 -0.31 -6.21 5.72
CA ILE A 428 -0.72 -4.99 5.01
C ILE A 428 -1.70 -5.28 3.87
N SER A 429 -1.78 -6.53 3.41
CA SER A 429 -2.56 -6.93 2.25
C SER A 429 -4.07 -6.82 2.38
N GLU A 430 -4.59 -6.65 3.59
CA GLU A 430 -6.01 -6.35 3.80
C GLU A 430 -6.39 -4.93 3.34
N ILE A 431 -5.38 -4.08 3.05
CA ILE A 431 -5.53 -2.65 2.74
C ILE A 431 -5.38 -2.35 1.24
N THR A 432 -4.73 -3.22 0.47
CA THR A 432 -4.44 -2.98 -0.95
C THR A 432 -5.21 -3.93 -1.87
N THR A 433 -5.74 -3.38 -2.97
CA THR A 433 -6.37 -4.15 -4.06
C THR A 433 -5.45 -5.25 -4.58
N PRO A 434 -6.00 -6.43 -4.96
CA PRO A 434 -5.21 -7.51 -5.55
C PRO A 434 -4.43 -7.01 -6.77
N PHE A 435 -3.17 -7.41 -6.83
CA PHE A 435 -2.24 -7.08 -7.90
C PHE A 435 -2.73 -7.64 -9.24
N GLU A 436 -3.17 -6.80 -10.16
CA GLU A 436 -3.31 -7.19 -11.56
C GLU A 436 -1.90 -7.32 -12.17
N ARG A 437 -1.52 -8.56 -12.42
CA ARG A 437 -0.27 -8.85 -13.11
C ARG A 437 -0.47 -8.61 -14.60
N ASP A 438 0.15 -7.55 -15.12
CA ASP A 438 0.34 -7.46 -16.56
C ASP A 438 1.17 -8.67 -17.02
N GLY A 439 0.61 -9.42 -17.95
CA GLY A 439 1.15 -10.69 -18.44
C GLY A 439 2.45 -10.55 -19.22
N ASN A 440 3.53 -10.15 -18.56
CA ASN A 440 4.87 -10.19 -19.15
C ASN A 440 5.36 -11.64 -19.19
N LEU A 441 5.40 -12.22 -20.37
CA LEU A 441 5.73 -13.62 -20.67
C LEU A 441 7.01 -14.13 -19.98
N GLY A 442 8.00 -13.25 -19.68
CA GLY A 442 9.26 -13.66 -19.04
C GLY A 442 9.15 -14.04 -17.55
N THR A 443 8.26 -13.42 -16.80
CA THR A 443 8.11 -13.67 -15.35
C THR A 443 7.33 -14.96 -15.06
N ALA A 444 6.43 -15.38 -15.95
CA ALA A 444 5.62 -16.58 -15.78
C ALA A 444 6.45 -17.88 -15.71
N SER A 445 7.65 -17.91 -16.29
CA SER A 445 8.55 -19.08 -16.28
C SER A 445 9.03 -19.51 -14.90
N TYR A 446 9.12 -18.57 -13.96
CA TYR A 446 9.58 -18.81 -12.59
C TYR A 446 8.43 -18.81 -11.58
N SER A 447 7.22 -18.42 -12.01
CA SER A 447 6.07 -18.30 -11.12
C SER A 447 5.42 -19.65 -10.84
N ALA A 448 5.11 -19.90 -9.59
CA ALA A 448 4.40 -21.11 -9.18
C ALA A 448 2.97 -21.16 -9.76
N PRO A 449 2.43 -22.36 -10.05
CA PRO A 449 1.11 -22.53 -10.65
C PRO A 449 -0.02 -21.81 -9.90
N GLU A 450 -0.05 -21.90 -8.57
CA GLU A 450 -1.07 -21.27 -7.73
C GLU A 450 -1.01 -19.73 -7.78
N VAL A 451 0.16 -19.18 -8.06
CA VAL A 451 0.33 -17.74 -8.22
C VAL A 451 -0.25 -17.26 -9.55
N VAL A 452 -0.05 -18.03 -10.61
CA VAL A 452 -0.57 -17.71 -11.96
C VAL A 452 -2.07 -17.96 -12.05
N LEU A 453 -2.56 -19.05 -11.42
CA LEU A 453 -3.95 -19.49 -11.55
C LEU A 453 -4.90 -18.85 -10.54
N ALA A 454 -4.43 -18.52 -9.34
CA ALA A 454 -5.27 -18.11 -8.22
C ALA A 454 -4.78 -16.85 -7.51
N ALA A 455 -3.73 -16.17 -8.02
CA ALA A 455 -3.09 -15.01 -7.41
C ALA A 455 -2.70 -15.22 -5.92
N ARG A 456 -2.48 -16.46 -5.50
CA ARG A 456 -2.09 -16.81 -4.12
C ARG A 456 -0.60 -17.03 -4.05
N SER A 457 0.11 -16.17 -3.36
CA SER A 457 1.54 -16.33 -3.06
C SER A 457 1.74 -16.82 -1.62
N THR A 458 2.63 -17.78 -1.46
CA THR A 458 3.03 -18.37 -0.18
C THR A 458 4.54 -18.60 -0.17
N VAL A 459 5.11 -19.00 0.98
CA VAL A 459 6.51 -19.44 1.05
C VAL A 459 6.76 -20.61 0.09
N GLN A 460 5.82 -21.53 -0.03
CA GLN A 460 5.92 -22.67 -0.95
C GLN A 460 5.92 -22.23 -2.44
N SER A 461 5.36 -21.07 -2.77
CA SER A 461 5.47 -20.49 -4.11
C SER A 461 6.88 -19.99 -4.39
N GLU A 462 7.56 -19.43 -3.41
CA GLU A 462 8.97 -19.00 -3.54
C GLU A 462 9.94 -20.17 -3.57
N VAL A 463 9.63 -21.27 -2.86
CA VAL A 463 10.34 -22.55 -3.00
C VAL A 463 10.27 -23.05 -4.46
N PHE A 464 9.12 -22.95 -5.10
CA PHE A 464 8.99 -23.32 -6.51
C PHE A 464 9.87 -22.44 -7.41
N SER A 465 9.82 -21.13 -7.26
CA SER A 465 10.65 -20.19 -8.02
C SER A 465 12.15 -20.46 -7.83
N LEU A 466 12.56 -20.68 -6.59
CA LEU A 466 13.94 -21.04 -6.26
C LEU A 466 14.34 -22.40 -6.88
N ALA A 467 13.45 -23.39 -6.89
CA ALA A 467 13.71 -24.69 -7.49
C ALA A 467 13.85 -24.61 -9.04
N VAL A 468 13.09 -23.70 -9.70
CA VAL A 468 13.28 -23.42 -11.14
C VAL A 468 14.67 -22.82 -11.38
N ILE A 469 15.08 -21.85 -10.55
CA ILE A 469 16.40 -21.22 -10.66
C ILE A 469 17.53 -22.24 -10.45
N VAL A 470 17.43 -23.08 -9.42
CA VAL A 470 18.43 -24.13 -9.14
C VAL A 470 18.52 -25.11 -10.30
N TYR A 471 17.40 -25.51 -10.88
CA TYR A 471 17.38 -26.35 -12.07
C TYR A 471 18.12 -25.69 -13.23
N GLU A 472 17.83 -24.41 -13.49
CA GLU A 472 18.46 -23.67 -14.59
C GLU A 472 19.95 -23.45 -14.35
N MET A 473 20.39 -23.17 -13.11
CA MET A 473 21.80 -23.10 -12.76
C MET A 473 22.53 -24.42 -13.03
N LEU A 474 21.91 -25.56 -12.72
CA LEU A 474 22.51 -26.89 -12.88
C LEU A 474 22.54 -27.38 -14.32
N THR A 475 21.60 -26.93 -15.17
CA THR A 475 21.38 -27.51 -16.49
C THR A 475 21.50 -26.53 -17.66
N GLY A 476 21.47 -25.22 -17.39
CA GLY A 476 21.38 -24.16 -18.39
C GLY A 476 20.03 -24.06 -19.10
N THR A 477 19.02 -24.86 -18.69
CA THR A 477 17.70 -24.93 -19.33
C THR A 477 16.57 -24.88 -18.30
N GLN A 478 15.33 -24.78 -18.76
CA GLN A 478 14.15 -24.77 -17.87
C GLN A 478 13.59 -26.17 -17.63
N PRO A 479 13.07 -26.48 -16.41
CA PRO A 479 12.69 -27.84 -15.99
C PRO A 479 11.56 -28.48 -16.80
N PHE A 480 10.75 -27.69 -17.51
CA PHE A 480 9.63 -28.14 -18.32
C PHE A 480 9.77 -27.74 -19.80
N GLY A 481 10.99 -27.49 -20.26
CA GLY A 481 11.28 -27.10 -21.65
C GLY A 481 10.62 -25.77 -22.06
N GLY A 482 10.49 -24.81 -21.13
CA GLY A 482 9.89 -23.49 -21.39
C GLY A 482 8.36 -23.46 -21.44
N LYS A 483 7.68 -24.62 -21.32
CA LYS A 483 6.21 -24.73 -21.45
C LYS A 483 5.41 -24.07 -20.33
N LEU A 484 6.02 -23.73 -19.20
CA LEU A 484 5.33 -23.05 -18.08
C LEU A 484 4.71 -21.72 -18.53
N ASN A 485 5.34 -21.01 -19.45
CA ASN A 485 4.84 -19.72 -19.96
C ASN A 485 3.50 -19.83 -20.69
N GLU A 486 3.18 -21.01 -21.22
CA GLU A 486 1.98 -21.26 -22.01
C GLU A 486 0.81 -21.80 -21.13
N CYS A 487 1.11 -22.22 -19.89
CA CYS A 487 0.12 -22.80 -19.00
C CYS A 487 -0.82 -21.72 -18.44
N ARG A 488 -2.12 -21.85 -18.73
CA ARG A 488 -3.18 -20.95 -18.21
C ARG A 488 -4.24 -21.71 -17.42
N THR A 489 -4.14 -23.03 -17.32
CA THR A 489 -5.09 -23.88 -16.60
C THR A 489 -4.35 -24.94 -15.79
N SER A 490 -4.97 -25.42 -14.70
CA SER A 490 -4.42 -26.51 -13.88
C SER A 490 -4.12 -27.77 -14.70
N LYS A 491 -4.98 -28.09 -15.70
CA LYS A 491 -4.79 -29.23 -16.58
C LYS A 491 -3.53 -29.08 -17.46
N ALA A 492 -3.26 -27.86 -17.93
CA ALA A 492 -2.05 -27.57 -18.72
C ALA A 492 -0.78 -27.81 -17.89
N TYR A 493 -0.74 -27.33 -16.64
CA TYR A 493 0.38 -27.57 -15.73
C TYR A 493 0.59 -29.05 -15.42
N LEU A 494 -0.49 -29.81 -15.17
CA LEU A 494 -0.41 -31.25 -14.86
C LEU A 494 0.10 -32.07 -16.05
N ASN A 495 -0.09 -31.59 -17.27
CA ASN A 495 0.38 -32.25 -18.50
C ASN A 495 1.84 -31.91 -18.85
N THR A 496 2.48 -30.97 -18.13
CA THR A 496 3.89 -30.68 -18.36
C THR A 496 4.76 -31.81 -17.84
N LYS A 497 5.70 -32.24 -18.65
CA LYS A 497 6.64 -33.31 -18.30
C LYS A 497 7.92 -32.68 -17.72
N TYR A 498 8.24 -33.05 -16.48
CA TYR A 498 9.53 -32.70 -15.88
C TYR A 498 10.67 -33.43 -16.59
N ILE A 499 11.74 -32.70 -16.92
CA ILE A 499 12.96 -33.26 -17.51
C ILE A 499 13.98 -33.39 -16.37
N PRO A 500 14.46 -34.60 -16.04
CA PRO A 500 15.42 -34.78 -14.95
C PRO A 500 16.73 -34.00 -15.18
N CYS A 501 17.27 -33.37 -14.13
CA CYS A 501 18.52 -32.61 -14.20
C CYS A 501 19.69 -33.45 -14.75
N PHE A 502 19.78 -34.73 -14.33
CA PHE A 502 20.85 -35.63 -14.73
C PHE A 502 20.78 -36.05 -16.24
N GLU A 503 19.63 -35.89 -16.89
CA GLU A 503 19.54 -36.07 -18.35
C GLU A 503 20.19 -34.92 -19.10
N GLN A 504 20.19 -33.71 -18.57
CA GLN A 504 20.78 -32.50 -19.13
C GLN A 504 22.25 -32.32 -18.69
N ASN A 505 22.51 -32.61 -17.40
CA ASN A 505 23.84 -32.57 -16.83
C ASN A 505 24.10 -33.83 -15.98
N PRO A 506 24.84 -34.84 -16.55
CA PRO A 506 25.14 -36.11 -15.88
C PRO A 506 25.93 -35.99 -14.58
N LEU A 507 26.54 -34.84 -14.29
CA LEU A 507 27.24 -34.58 -13.03
C LEU A 507 26.28 -34.37 -11.85
N VAL A 508 25.01 -34.05 -12.10
CA VAL A 508 24.00 -33.81 -11.06
C VAL A 508 23.61 -35.13 -10.41
N PRO A 509 23.79 -35.30 -9.10
CA PRO A 509 23.41 -36.50 -8.38
C PRO A 509 21.88 -36.71 -8.41
N ILE A 510 21.44 -37.94 -8.49
CA ILE A 510 20.03 -38.31 -8.56
C ILE A 510 19.23 -37.81 -7.35
N TRP A 511 19.82 -37.83 -6.16
CA TRP A 511 19.19 -37.31 -4.96
C TRP A 511 18.97 -35.78 -5.03
N MET A 512 19.88 -35.04 -5.67
CA MET A 512 19.74 -33.60 -5.89
C MET A 512 18.62 -33.29 -6.90
N ASP A 513 18.54 -34.07 -7.99
CA ASP A 513 17.41 -34.02 -8.93
C ASP A 513 16.08 -34.30 -8.21
N GLY A 514 16.05 -35.28 -7.31
CA GLY A 514 14.90 -35.59 -6.48
C GLY A 514 14.44 -34.42 -5.60
N ALA A 515 15.41 -33.69 -5.01
CA ALA A 515 15.14 -32.50 -4.23
C ALA A 515 14.54 -31.37 -5.08
N VAL A 516 15.13 -31.10 -6.25
CA VAL A 516 14.62 -30.09 -7.20
C VAL A 516 13.22 -30.48 -7.69
N LYS A 517 12.99 -31.73 -8.07
CA LYS A 517 11.69 -32.25 -8.51
C LYS A 517 10.61 -32.13 -7.43
N LYS A 518 10.97 -32.29 -6.14
CA LYS A 518 10.03 -32.07 -5.03
C LYS A 518 9.66 -30.59 -4.91
N GLY A 519 10.62 -29.67 -5.03
CA GLY A 519 10.38 -28.23 -5.03
C GLY A 519 9.46 -27.77 -6.17
N LEU A 520 9.51 -28.46 -7.32
CA LEU A 520 8.73 -28.16 -8.52
C LEU A 520 7.34 -28.85 -8.59
N ARG A 521 6.86 -29.48 -7.51
CA ARG A 521 5.54 -30.13 -7.53
C ARG A 521 4.43 -29.10 -7.74
N PHE A 522 3.40 -29.51 -8.49
CA PHE A 522 2.24 -28.68 -8.80
C PHE A 522 1.52 -28.21 -7.53
N LYS A 523 1.24 -29.12 -6.59
CA LYS A 523 0.55 -28.81 -5.34
C LYS A 523 1.50 -28.25 -4.31
N PRO A 524 1.26 -27.02 -3.76
CA PRO A 524 2.14 -26.38 -2.78
C PRO A 524 2.42 -27.24 -1.55
N GLU A 525 1.40 -27.90 -1.00
CA GLU A 525 1.48 -28.78 0.18
C GLU A 525 2.35 -30.03 -0.01
N ARG A 526 2.80 -30.29 -1.22
CA ARG A 526 3.72 -31.38 -1.55
C ARG A 526 5.15 -30.93 -1.77
N ARG A 527 5.41 -29.63 -1.63
CA ARG A 527 6.75 -29.02 -1.69
C ARG A 527 7.40 -29.01 -0.30
N TYR A 528 8.35 -28.14 -0.11
CA TYR A 528 8.94 -27.82 1.18
C TYR A 528 8.17 -26.66 1.81
N ASP A 529 8.02 -26.70 3.14
CA ASP A 529 7.33 -25.63 3.86
C ASP A 529 8.20 -24.36 3.96
N GLU A 530 9.52 -24.54 3.98
CA GLU A 530 10.49 -23.43 4.03
C GLU A 530 11.60 -23.60 2.99
N VAL A 531 12.17 -22.49 2.55
CA VAL A 531 13.34 -22.48 1.61
C VAL A 531 14.57 -23.14 2.24
N ALA A 532 14.69 -23.12 3.57
CA ALA A 532 15.78 -23.74 4.30
C ALA A 532 15.75 -25.28 4.22
N GLU A 533 14.56 -25.89 4.21
CA GLU A 533 14.40 -27.35 4.02
C GLU A 533 14.85 -27.77 2.63
N PHE A 534 14.51 -27.00 1.62
CA PHE A 534 14.96 -27.23 0.24
C PHE A 534 16.49 -27.20 0.16
N LEU A 535 17.12 -26.17 0.73
CA LEU A 535 18.58 -26.07 0.78
C LEU A 535 19.20 -27.28 1.49
N HIS A 536 18.63 -27.71 2.61
CA HIS A 536 19.13 -28.87 3.36
C HIS A 536 19.14 -30.14 2.48
N GLU A 537 18.07 -30.40 1.72
CA GLU A 537 18.01 -31.54 0.80
C GLU A 537 18.93 -31.37 -0.45
N LEU A 538 19.32 -30.16 -0.82
CA LEU A 538 20.34 -29.90 -1.84
C LEU A 538 21.78 -30.13 -1.34
N GLN A 539 22.00 -30.13 -0.03
CA GLN A 539 23.32 -30.31 0.59
C GLN A 539 23.55 -31.75 1.09
N HIS A 540 22.46 -32.48 1.38
CA HIS A 540 22.56 -33.79 2.03
C HIS A 540 21.90 -34.87 1.17
N PRO A 541 22.63 -35.95 0.83
CA PRO A 541 22.07 -37.07 0.10
C PRO A 541 20.87 -37.70 0.81
N ASN A 542 19.69 -37.68 0.17
CA ASN A 542 18.51 -38.31 0.69
C ASN A 542 18.31 -39.68 0.03
N PRO A 543 18.40 -40.80 0.80
CA PRO A 543 18.28 -42.16 0.28
C PRO A 543 16.90 -42.49 -0.31
N LYS A 544 15.88 -41.66 -0.03
CA LYS A 544 14.55 -41.81 -0.62
C LYS A 544 14.53 -41.57 -2.13
N TYR A 545 15.47 -40.77 -2.65
CA TYR A 545 15.64 -40.49 -4.08
C TYR A 545 16.61 -41.48 -4.70
N LYS A 546 16.23 -42.76 -4.70
CA LYS A 546 16.99 -43.75 -5.46
C LYS A 546 16.65 -43.65 -6.94
N ARG A 547 17.62 -44.03 -7.81
CA ARG A 547 17.36 -44.22 -9.23
C ARG A 547 16.19 -45.19 -9.32
N GLU A 548 15.05 -44.76 -9.89
CA GLU A 548 14.17 -45.71 -10.54
C GLU A 548 14.99 -46.31 -11.66
N HIS A 549 15.70 -47.37 -11.40
CA HIS A 549 16.14 -48.21 -12.47
C HIS A 549 14.87 -48.55 -13.25
N HIS A 550 14.80 -48.15 -14.51
CA HIS A 550 14.03 -48.96 -15.45
C HIS A 550 14.66 -50.34 -15.42
N ALA A 551 14.36 -51.09 -14.36
CA ALA A 551 14.75 -52.49 -14.29
C ALA A 551 14.19 -53.12 -15.55
N VAL A 552 15.07 -53.60 -16.39
CA VAL A 552 14.75 -54.32 -17.61
C VAL A 552 13.70 -55.36 -17.20
N LEU A 553 12.80 -55.69 -18.09
CA LEU A 553 11.72 -56.67 -17.77
C LEU A 553 12.27 -57.93 -17.10
N MET A 554 13.50 -58.28 -17.41
CA MET A 554 14.30 -59.34 -16.81
C MET A 554 14.54 -59.16 -15.29
N ASP A 555 14.74 -57.91 -14.82
CA ASP A 555 14.95 -57.62 -13.36
C ASP A 555 13.65 -57.40 -12.62
N LYS A 556 12.59 -56.92 -13.30
CA LYS A 556 11.25 -56.70 -12.69
C LYS A 556 10.49 -58.00 -12.51
N ASN A 557 10.55 -58.87 -13.50
CA ASN A 557 9.87 -60.15 -13.46
C ASN A 557 10.60 -61.12 -14.40
N PRO A 558 11.65 -61.82 -13.90
CA PRO A 558 12.44 -62.74 -14.71
C PRO A 558 11.59 -63.87 -15.31
N VAL A 559 10.56 -64.31 -14.60
CA VAL A 559 9.67 -65.37 -15.10
C VAL A 559 8.87 -64.91 -16.32
N LEU A 560 8.30 -63.71 -16.27
CA LEU A 560 7.56 -63.13 -17.40
C LEU A 560 8.50 -62.85 -18.59
N PHE A 561 9.72 -62.37 -18.34
CA PHE A 561 10.72 -62.13 -19.36
C PHE A 561 11.04 -63.43 -20.13
N TRP A 562 11.35 -64.51 -19.41
CA TRP A 562 11.65 -65.81 -20.02
C TRP A 562 10.43 -66.45 -20.67
N GLN A 563 9.23 -66.29 -20.15
CA GLN A 563 7.99 -66.72 -20.79
C GLN A 563 7.75 -66.04 -22.13
N VAL A 564 7.90 -64.70 -22.18
CA VAL A 564 7.74 -63.95 -23.42
C VAL A 564 8.85 -64.31 -24.44
N THR A 565 10.09 -64.42 -23.97
CA THR A 565 11.23 -64.76 -24.82
C THR A 565 11.10 -66.18 -25.36
N SER A 566 10.69 -67.16 -24.52
CA SER A 566 10.44 -68.54 -24.96
C SER A 566 9.25 -68.63 -25.90
N GLY A 567 8.19 -67.86 -25.68
CA GLY A 567 7.05 -67.76 -26.59
C GLY A 567 7.47 -67.23 -27.99
N VAL A 568 8.25 -66.16 -28.03
CA VAL A 568 8.75 -65.59 -29.28
C VAL A 568 9.66 -66.58 -30.01
N LEU A 569 10.57 -67.29 -29.29
CA LEU A 569 11.44 -68.30 -29.88
C LEU A 569 10.65 -69.52 -30.38
N PHE A 570 9.61 -69.94 -29.65
CA PHE A 570 8.73 -71.03 -30.07
C PHE A 570 7.97 -70.67 -31.35
N PHE A 571 7.40 -69.45 -31.44
CA PHE A 571 6.75 -68.97 -32.65
C PHE A 571 7.71 -68.86 -33.83
N ALA A 572 8.94 -68.37 -33.59
CA ALA A 572 9.99 -68.30 -34.63
C ALA A 572 10.37 -69.71 -35.11
N LEU A 573 10.48 -70.69 -34.20
CA LEU A 573 10.76 -72.08 -34.56
C LEU A 573 9.62 -72.67 -35.37
N CYS A 574 8.38 -72.49 -34.96
CA CYS A 574 7.23 -72.94 -35.73
C CYS A 574 7.19 -72.30 -37.12
N ALA A 575 7.41 -71.01 -37.22
CA ALA A 575 7.48 -70.37 -38.52
C ALA A 575 8.62 -70.92 -39.44
N SER A 576 9.79 -71.29 -38.87
CA SER A 576 10.89 -71.87 -39.61
C SER A 576 10.63 -73.34 -40.09
N LEU A 577 9.67 -74.01 -39.50
CA LEU A 577 9.26 -75.36 -39.88
C LEU A 577 8.18 -75.38 -40.98
N PHE A 578 7.55 -74.20 -41.24
CA PHE A 578 6.54 -74.03 -42.29
C PHE A 578 7.09 -73.31 -43.54
N TYR A 579 8.35 -72.90 -43.51
CA TYR A 579 9.14 -72.40 -44.65
C TYR A 579 10.27 -73.41 -44.95
#